data_5184ee920dd42984cf5125835d95ce0d
#
_entry.id   5184ee920dd42984cf5125835d95ce0d
#
_cell.length_a   1.000
_cell.length_b   1.000
_cell.length_c   1.000
_cell.angle_alpha   90.00
_cell.angle_beta   90.00
_cell.angle_gamma   90.00
#
_symmetry.space_group_name_H-M   'P 1'
#
loop_
_entity.id
_entity.type
_entity.pdbx_description
1 polymer ?
#
loop_
_entity_poly.entity_id
_entity_poly.type
_entity_poly.pdbx_seq_one_letter_code
_entity_poly.pdbx_strand_id
1 'polypeptide(L)'
;MRTRVLIAKPGLDGHDRGAKIVARALRDAGFEVVFTGIRQRIDDIVAIAVQEDVAVVGLSILSGAHVALTTRTVEALRAADAGDIAVIVGGTIPAGDVPRLKEAGAAAVFPTGTALDAIVAEVRALTTAPASP
;
A
#
# COMPACT_ATOMS: atom_id res chain seq x y z
N MET A 1 14.75 -2.16 -15.29
CA MET A 1 13.66 -1.21 -14.98
C MET A 1 13.24 -1.36 -13.53
N ARG A 2 13.17 -0.26 -12.80
CA ARG A 2 12.81 -0.31 -11.39
C ARG A 2 11.30 -0.45 -11.23
N THR A 3 10.90 -1.28 -10.29
CA THR A 3 9.49 -1.43 -9.93
C THR A 3 9.05 -0.22 -9.11
N ARG A 4 7.93 0.36 -9.46
CA ARG A 4 7.36 1.52 -8.76
C ARG A 4 6.37 1.07 -7.70
N VAL A 5 6.49 1.70 -6.54
CA VAL A 5 5.60 1.48 -5.39
C VAL A 5 5.08 2.85 -4.95
N LEU A 6 3.78 2.95 -4.78
CA LEU A 6 3.16 4.17 -4.25
C LEU A 6 2.87 3.98 -2.77
N ILE A 7 3.36 4.88 -1.94
CA ILE A 7 3.03 4.90 -0.51
C ILE A 7 2.13 6.10 -0.26
N ALA A 8 0.97 5.85 0.31
CA ALA A 8 -0.05 6.88 0.49
C ALA A 8 -0.70 6.80 1.86
N LYS A 9 -1.21 7.94 2.33
CA LYS A 9 -1.97 8.03 3.56
C LYS A 9 -3.35 8.59 3.26
N PRO A 10 -4.34 7.71 3.09
CA PRO A 10 -5.69 8.17 2.79
C PRO A 10 -6.38 8.75 4.03
N GLY A 11 -7.38 9.56 3.81
CA GLY A 11 -8.22 10.11 4.86
C GLY A 11 -7.60 11.29 5.56
N LEU A 12 -8.00 11.52 6.81
CA LEU A 12 -7.60 12.70 7.59
C LEU A 12 -6.38 12.46 8.48
N ASP A 13 -5.77 11.29 8.40
CA ASP A 13 -4.64 10.90 9.23
C ASP A 13 -3.40 11.71 8.85
N GLY A 14 -2.82 12.39 9.83
CA GLY A 14 -1.60 13.18 9.64
C GLY A 14 -0.31 12.54 10.14
N HIS A 15 -0.38 11.27 10.59
CA HIS A 15 0.77 10.59 11.18
C HIS A 15 1.59 9.89 10.10
N ASP A 16 2.56 10.59 9.51
CA ASP A 16 3.27 10.11 8.32
C ASP A 16 4.64 9.50 8.58
N ARG A 17 5.10 9.49 9.83
CA ARG A 17 6.46 9.02 10.16
C ARG A 17 6.68 7.56 9.72
N GLY A 18 5.75 6.68 10.04
CA GLY A 18 5.85 5.27 9.67
C GLY A 18 5.86 5.07 8.15
N ALA A 19 5.03 5.83 7.45
CA ALA A 19 4.97 5.77 5.99
C ALA A 19 6.30 6.20 5.37
N LYS A 20 6.92 7.25 5.91
CA LYS A 20 8.21 7.74 5.42
C LYS A 20 9.33 6.73 5.65
N ILE A 21 9.32 6.05 6.80
CA ILE A 21 10.31 5.02 7.12
C ILE A 21 10.20 3.84 6.14
N VAL A 22 8.98 3.38 5.88
CA VAL A 22 8.74 2.30 4.93
C VAL A 22 9.15 2.72 3.51
N ALA A 23 8.78 3.93 3.10
CA ALA A 23 9.16 4.46 1.79
C ALA A 23 10.67 4.46 1.62
N ARG A 24 11.40 4.89 2.63
CA ARG A 24 12.86 4.90 2.59
C ARG A 24 13.44 3.49 2.51
N ALA A 25 12.90 2.55 3.30
CA ALA A 25 13.38 1.17 3.28
C ALA A 25 13.19 0.53 1.90
N LEU A 26 12.05 0.78 1.26
CA LEU A 26 11.79 0.29 -0.08
C LEU A 26 12.72 0.93 -1.11
N ARG A 27 12.95 2.23 -0.99
CA ARG A 27 13.86 2.93 -1.88
C ARG A 27 15.29 2.39 -1.76
N ASP A 28 15.75 2.17 -0.53
CA ASP A 28 17.08 1.61 -0.27
C ASP A 28 17.20 0.18 -0.82
N ALA A 29 16.09 -0.54 -0.92
CA ALA A 29 16.05 -1.89 -1.48
C ALA A 29 15.99 -1.91 -3.01
N GLY A 30 15.96 -0.76 -3.67
CA GLY A 30 16.01 -0.66 -5.11
C GLY A 30 14.67 -0.37 -5.79
N PHE A 31 13.60 -0.17 -5.04
CA PHE A 31 12.32 0.22 -5.63
C PHE A 31 12.29 1.72 -5.93
N GLU A 32 11.54 2.09 -6.94
CA GLU A 32 11.20 3.48 -7.18
C GLU A 32 9.94 3.79 -6.38
N VAL A 33 10.06 4.69 -5.41
CA VAL A 33 8.95 4.96 -4.48
C VAL A 33 8.39 6.36 -4.73
N VAL A 34 7.08 6.41 -4.90
CA VAL A 34 6.33 7.66 -4.96
C VAL A 34 5.60 7.80 -3.62
N PHE A 35 5.84 8.89 -2.92
CA PHE A 35 5.14 9.18 -1.67
C PHE A 35 4.24 10.39 -1.88
N THR A 36 2.93 10.19 -1.69
CA THR A 36 1.95 11.25 -1.98
C THR A 36 1.75 12.24 -0.83
N GLY A 37 2.31 11.94 0.35
CA GLY A 37 2.06 12.77 1.51
C GLY A 37 0.82 12.35 2.29
N ILE A 38 0.38 13.21 3.21
CA ILE A 38 -0.70 12.91 4.14
C ILE A 38 -2.04 13.40 3.60
N ARG A 39 -3.12 12.92 4.21
CA ARG A 39 -4.51 13.38 3.98
C ARG A 39 -4.93 13.29 2.51
N GLN A 40 -4.55 12.22 1.85
CA GLN A 40 -4.85 12.04 0.45
C GLN A 40 -6.27 11.50 0.26
N ARG A 41 -6.95 11.97 -0.79
CA ARG A 41 -8.22 11.39 -1.20
C ARG A 41 -7.96 10.11 -1.97
N ILE A 42 -8.86 9.14 -1.81
CA ILE A 42 -8.72 7.85 -2.50
C ILE A 42 -8.69 8.03 -4.01
N ASP A 43 -9.53 8.91 -4.55
CA ASP A 43 -9.53 9.17 -6.00
C ASP A 43 -8.19 9.70 -6.49
N ASP A 44 -7.53 10.54 -5.70
CA ASP A 44 -6.22 11.07 -6.06
C ASP A 44 -5.15 9.98 -5.98
N ILE A 45 -5.23 9.11 -4.98
CA ILE A 45 -4.30 7.98 -4.84
C ILE A 45 -4.41 7.07 -6.07
N VAL A 46 -5.63 6.75 -6.46
CA VAL A 46 -5.87 5.88 -7.62
C VAL A 46 -5.37 6.54 -8.90
N ALA A 47 -5.64 7.83 -9.08
CA ALA A 47 -5.19 8.57 -10.26
C ALA A 47 -3.67 8.54 -10.38
N ILE A 48 -2.96 8.77 -9.27
CA ILE A 48 -1.50 8.74 -9.26
C ILE A 48 -0.99 7.32 -9.53
N ALA A 49 -1.61 6.31 -8.92
CA ALA A 49 -1.22 4.91 -9.13
C ALA A 49 -1.31 4.52 -10.60
N VAL A 50 -2.37 4.92 -11.27
CA VAL A 50 -2.56 4.64 -12.69
C VAL A 50 -1.56 5.45 -13.53
N GLN A 51 -1.43 6.74 -13.25
CA GLN A 51 -0.54 7.62 -14.00
C GLN A 51 0.92 7.17 -13.91
N GLU A 52 1.37 6.76 -12.73
CA GLU A 52 2.74 6.33 -12.49
C GLU A 52 2.97 4.85 -12.80
N ASP A 53 1.93 4.13 -13.16
CA ASP A 53 2.00 2.70 -13.49
C ASP A 53 2.70 1.90 -12.39
N VAL A 54 2.23 2.07 -11.16
CA VAL A 54 2.84 1.39 -10.02
C VAL A 54 2.41 -0.08 -9.97
N ALA A 55 3.27 -0.93 -9.42
CA ALA A 55 2.95 -2.33 -9.20
C ALA A 55 2.22 -2.54 -7.87
N VAL A 56 2.47 -1.67 -6.89
CA VAL A 56 1.95 -1.80 -5.54
C VAL A 56 1.53 -0.44 -5.01
N VAL A 57 0.37 -0.40 -4.36
CA VAL A 57 -0.08 0.75 -3.56
C VAL A 57 -0.01 0.34 -2.09
N GLY A 58 0.81 1.03 -1.33
CA GLY A 58 0.91 0.83 0.12
C GLY A 58 0.14 1.90 0.85
N LEU A 59 -0.83 1.50 1.66
CA LEU A 59 -1.63 2.41 2.48
C LEU A 59 -1.10 2.38 3.91
N SER A 60 -0.79 3.55 4.44
CA SER A 60 -0.38 3.70 5.84
C SER A 60 -1.54 4.34 6.59
N ILE A 61 -2.15 3.62 7.51
CA ILE A 61 -3.37 4.05 8.19
C ILE A 61 -3.24 3.85 9.70
N LEU A 62 -3.29 4.95 10.45
CA LEU A 62 -3.26 4.94 11.91
C LEU A 62 -4.59 5.36 12.52
N SER A 63 -5.57 5.69 11.71
CA SER A 63 -6.82 6.31 12.16
C SER A 63 -7.88 5.32 12.63
N GLY A 64 -7.68 4.02 12.46
CA GLY A 64 -8.70 3.01 12.76
C GLY A 64 -9.68 2.75 11.61
N ALA A 65 -9.62 3.54 10.54
CA ALA A 65 -10.51 3.38 9.39
C ALA A 65 -9.93 2.47 8.31
N HIS A 66 -9.03 1.58 8.69
CA HIS A 66 -8.24 0.79 7.75
C HIS A 66 -9.06 -0.13 6.86
N VAL A 67 -10.07 -0.80 7.39
CA VAL A 67 -10.89 -1.72 6.58
C VAL A 67 -11.69 -0.93 5.53
N ALA A 68 -12.36 0.13 5.94
CA ALA A 68 -13.17 0.94 5.03
C ALA A 68 -12.33 1.59 3.95
N LEU A 69 -11.19 2.18 4.33
CA LEU A 69 -10.31 2.86 3.38
C LEU A 69 -9.65 1.88 2.40
N THR A 70 -9.27 0.70 2.88
CA THR A 70 -8.71 -0.35 2.02
C THR A 70 -9.74 -0.84 1.02
N THR A 71 -10.95 -1.13 1.49
CA THR A 71 -12.04 -1.58 0.62
C THR A 71 -12.30 -0.56 -0.49
N ARG A 72 -12.42 0.71 -0.12
CA ARG A 72 -12.69 1.77 -1.09
C ARG A 72 -11.55 1.94 -2.10
N THR A 73 -10.31 1.79 -1.65
CA THR A 73 -9.15 1.88 -2.53
C THR A 73 -9.13 0.74 -3.54
N VAL A 74 -9.36 -0.49 -3.08
CA VAL A 74 -9.41 -1.66 -3.96
C VAL A 74 -10.54 -1.52 -4.98
N GLU A 75 -11.71 -1.11 -4.54
CA GLU A 75 -12.85 -0.91 -5.43
C GLU A 75 -12.57 0.18 -6.47
N ALA A 76 -11.96 1.29 -6.05
CA ALA A 76 -11.63 2.38 -6.95
C ALA A 76 -10.58 1.98 -7.99
N LEU A 77 -9.60 1.17 -7.60
CA LEU A 77 -8.62 0.64 -8.56
C LEU A 77 -9.30 -0.28 -9.58
N ARG A 78 -10.20 -1.14 -9.14
CA ARG A 78 -10.95 -2.00 -10.04
C ARG A 78 -11.81 -1.19 -11.01
N ALA A 79 -12.45 -0.16 -10.52
CA ALA A 79 -13.26 0.73 -11.34
C ALA A 79 -12.44 1.49 -12.38
N ALA A 80 -11.16 1.73 -12.10
CA ALA A 80 -10.22 2.38 -13.00
C ALA A 80 -9.50 1.39 -13.93
N ASP A 81 -9.95 0.14 -13.96
CA ASP A 81 -9.34 -0.94 -14.74
C ASP A 81 -7.89 -1.21 -14.33
N ALA A 82 -7.59 -1.01 -13.07
CA ALA A 82 -6.26 -1.20 -12.49
C ALA A 82 -6.28 -2.21 -11.34
N GLY A 83 -7.13 -3.22 -11.43
CA GLY A 83 -7.29 -4.24 -10.39
C GLY A 83 -6.09 -5.18 -10.25
N ASP A 84 -5.14 -5.13 -11.18
CA ASP A 84 -3.89 -5.87 -11.09
C ASP A 84 -2.85 -5.23 -10.17
N ILE A 85 -3.06 -3.97 -9.76
CA ILE A 85 -2.19 -3.32 -8.80
C ILE A 85 -2.43 -3.93 -7.42
N ALA A 86 -1.38 -4.42 -6.77
CA ALA A 86 -1.49 -4.99 -5.43
C ALA A 86 -1.64 -3.89 -4.39
N VAL A 87 -2.54 -4.08 -3.44
CA VAL A 87 -2.72 -3.14 -2.32
C VAL A 87 -2.17 -3.78 -1.07
N ILE A 88 -1.27 -3.09 -0.39
CA ILE A 88 -0.77 -3.51 0.92
C ILE A 88 -1.14 -2.45 1.95
N VAL A 89 -1.30 -2.86 3.20
CA VAL A 89 -1.77 -1.99 4.27
C VAL A 89 -0.86 -2.14 5.48
N GLY A 90 -0.42 -1.02 6.02
CA GLY A 90 0.34 -0.98 7.26
C GLY A 90 -0.20 0.06 8.21
N GLY A 91 0.12 -0.07 9.49
CA GLY A 91 -0.28 0.88 10.51
C GLY A 91 -0.70 0.20 11.80
N THR A 92 -1.49 0.91 12.60
CA THR A 92 -2.02 0.38 13.86
C THR A 92 -3.21 -0.52 13.53
N ILE A 93 -2.95 -1.80 13.31
CA ILE A 93 -3.95 -2.76 12.87
C ILE A 93 -4.09 -3.85 13.93
N PRO A 94 -5.27 -3.97 14.56
CA PRO A 94 -5.52 -5.09 15.48
C PRO A 94 -5.42 -6.42 14.73
N ALA A 95 -4.86 -7.43 15.40
CA ALA A 95 -4.67 -8.75 14.80
C ALA A 95 -5.98 -9.34 14.25
N GLY A 96 -7.11 -9.08 14.91
CA GLY A 96 -8.40 -9.57 14.46
C GLY A 96 -8.89 -8.95 13.15
N ASP A 97 -8.32 -7.82 12.74
CA ASP A 97 -8.72 -7.16 11.50
C ASP A 97 -7.90 -7.61 10.30
N VAL A 98 -6.82 -8.35 10.50
CA VAL A 98 -5.99 -8.83 9.39
C VAL A 98 -6.79 -9.65 8.38
N PRO A 99 -7.61 -10.63 8.81
CA PRO A 99 -8.45 -11.37 7.85
C PRO A 99 -9.43 -10.47 7.10
N ARG A 100 -10.00 -9.47 7.79
CA ARG A 100 -10.93 -8.52 7.16
C ARG A 100 -10.26 -7.71 6.06
N LEU A 101 -9.04 -7.28 6.31
CA LEU A 101 -8.28 -6.52 5.32
C LEU A 101 -7.94 -7.38 4.11
N LYS A 102 -7.60 -8.64 4.31
CA LYS A 102 -7.34 -9.56 3.21
C LYS A 102 -8.61 -9.82 2.41
N GLU A 103 -9.74 -9.98 3.07
CA GLU A 103 -11.03 -10.12 2.39
C GLU A 103 -11.39 -8.86 1.59
N ALA A 104 -11.01 -7.69 2.09
CA ALA A 104 -11.24 -6.43 1.38
C ALA A 104 -10.36 -6.29 0.13
N GLY A 105 -9.37 -7.15 -0.04
CA GLY A 105 -8.53 -7.18 -1.22
C GLY A 105 -7.06 -6.83 -0.97
N ALA A 106 -6.65 -6.67 0.29
CA ALA A 106 -5.24 -6.41 0.59
C ALA A 106 -4.40 -7.65 0.32
N ALA A 107 -3.33 -7.47 -0.45
CA ALA A 107 -2.41 -8.57 -0.76
C ALA A 107 -1.51 -8.90 0.43
N ALA A 108 -1.23 -7.92 1.29
CA ALA A 108 -0.44 -8.10 2.49
C ALA A 108 -0.84 -7.07 3.53
N VAL A 109 -0.69 -7.41 4.80
CA VAL A 109 -1.02 -6.54 5.93
C VAL A 109 0.15 -6.52 6.90
N PHE A 110 0.56 -5.33 7.31
CA PHE A 110 1.71 -5.14 8.19
C PHE A 110 1.32 -4.38 9.45
N PRO A 111 0.94 -5.08 10.53
CA PRO A 111 0.63 -4.42 11.79
C PRO A 111 1.85 -3.70 12.36
N THR A 112 1.62 -2.78 13.29
CA THR A 112 2.69 -2.08 13.99
C THR A 112 3.70 -3.08 14.58
N GLY A 113 4.97 -2.80 14.40
CA GLY A 113 6.03 -3.70 14.86
C GLY A 113 6.53 -4.68 13.82
N THR A 114 5.91 -4.73 12.64
CA THR A 114 6.43 -5.55 11.55
C THR A 114 7.82 -5.03 11.16
N ALA A 115 8.79 -5.95 11.07
CA ALA A 115 10.15 -5.58 10.70
C ALA A 115 10.20 -5.03 9.28
N LEU A 116 11.01 -3.99 9.07
CA LEU A 116 11.15 -3.39 7.74
C LEU A 116 11.64 -4.41 6.70
N ASP A 117 12.53 -5.31 7.09
CA ASP A 117 13.01 -6.36 6.19
C ASP A 117 11.88 -7.29 5.72
N ALA A 118 10.92 -7.56 6.60
CA ALA A 118 9.76 -8.39 6.25
C ALA A 118 8.86 -7.66 5.26
N ILE A 119 8.68 -6.36 5.44
CA ILE A 119 7.88 -5.55 4.50
C ILE A 119 8.56 -5.53 3.12
N VAL A 120 9.85 -5.28 3.08
CA VAL A 120 10.61 -5.27 1.82
C VAL A 120 10.52 -6.62 1.13
N ALA A 121 10.69 -7.71 1.88
CA ALA A 121 10.62 -9.06 1.32
C ALA A 121 9.26 -9.36 0.71
N GLU A 122 8.18 -8.95 1.39
CA GLU A 122 6.82 -9.17 0.89
C GLU A 122 6.54 -8.35 -0.37
N VAL A 123 6.95 -7.09 -0.39
CA VAL A 123 6.80 -6.25 -1.58
C VAL A 123 7.58 -6.85 -2.75
N ARG A 124 8.78 -7.33 -2.49
CA ARG A 124 9.59 -7.99 -3.52
C ARG A 124 8.89 -9.23 -4.05
N ALA A 125 8.31 -10.05 -3.16
CA ALA A 125 7.56 -11.24 -3.56
C ALA A 125 6.36 -10.89 -4.43
N LEU A 126 5.65 -9.82 -4.12
CA LEU A 126 4.49 -9.37 -4.90
C LEU A 126 4.86 -8.82 -6.26
N THR A 127 6.08 -8.31 -6.42
CA THR A 127 6.51 -7.63 -7.64
C THR A 127 7.41 -8.48 -8.53
N THR A 128 7.93 -9.59 -8.02
CA THR A 128 8.75 -10.52 -8.79
C THR A 128 8.05 -11.83 -9.08
N ALA A 129 6.73 -11.89 -8.87
CA ALA A 129 5.96 -13.06 -9.23
C ALA A 129 6.23 -13.36 -10.69
N PRO A 130 6.59 -14.60 -11.03
CA PRO A 130 6.89 -14.92 -12.41
C PRO A 130 5.68 -14.60 -13.27
N ALA A 131 5.95 -14.00 -14.41
CA ALA A 131 4.94 -13.91 -15.42
C ALA A 131 4.36 -15.30 -15.57
N SER A 132 3.06 -15.40 -15.62
CA SER A 132 2.42 -16.68 -15.76
C SER A 132 3.08 -17.48 -16.85
N PRO A 133 3.32 -18.73 -16.59
CA PRO A 133 3.85 -19.58 -17.63
C PRO A 133 2.94 -19.59 -18.85
#